data_c3abcdd4f394f7464f9b9d08772831af
#
_entry.id   c3abcdd4f394f7464f9b9d08772831af
#
_cell.length_a   1.000
_cell.length_b   1.000
_cell.length_c   1.000
_cell.angle_alpha   90.00
_cell.angle_beta   90.00
_cell.angle_gamma   90.00
#
_symmetry.space_group_name_H-M   'P 1'
#
loop_
_entity.id
_entity.type
_entity.pdbx_description
1 polymer ?
#
loop_
_entity_poly.entity_id
_entity_poly.type
_entity_poly.pdbx_seq_one_letter_code
_entity_poly.pdbx_strand_id
1 'polypeptide(L)'
;MVLEMADQIASSLSVPVVILTYYNPIFKMGDERFLKLALKSGVSGIVVPDLPPEESAGYRKFAQKEGIDTIYLATPSTTPKRLSNIVSATKGFLYVVPLFGVTGARESFDAYSKRVVREIVGKVDSKVPVAVGFGISKAEHVRSFVDQGADSVIVGSAIVKTVERNLNDREKMLDELEGLAKDLSSIRTS
;
A
#
# COMPACT_ATOMS: atom_id res chain seq x y z
N MET A 1 1.61 12.75 17.26
CA MET A 1 0.65 13.16 16.19
C MET A 1 0.27 12.00 15.26
N VAL A 2 1.14 11.47 14.39
CA VAL A 2 0.70 10.37 13.44
C VAL A 2 0.28 9.10 14.20
N LEU A 3 1.03 8.64 15.19
CA LEU A 3 0.67 7.47 15.98
C LEU A 3 -0.59 7.69 16.84
N GLU A 4 -0.81 8.89 17.33
CA GLU A 4 -2.07 9.25 18.04
C GLU A 4 -3.28 9.22 17.11
N MET A 5 -3.12 9.66 15.86
CA MET A 5 -4.16 9.53 14.84
C MET A 5 -4.41 8.05 14.50
N ALA A 6 -3.35 7.24 14.39
CA ALA A 6 -3.49 5.81 14.16
C ALA A 6 -4.27 5.12 15.30
N ASP A 7 -3.99 5.48 16.56
CA ASP A 7 -4.70 4.98 17.73
C ASP A 7 -6.21 5.31 17.69
N GLN A 8 -6.54 6.57 17.37
CA GLN A 8 -7.94 6.99 17.21
C GLN A 8 -8.67 6.23 16.09
N ILE A 9 -7.99 6.02 14.95
CA ILE A 9 -8.55 5.29 13.82
C ILE A 9 -8.73 3.81 14.18
N ALA A 10 -7.70 3.17 14.72
CA ALA A 10 -7.73 1.75 15.08
C ALA A 10 -8.77 1.45 16.17
N SER A 11 -8.98 2.38 17.10
CA SER A 11 -10.01 2.25 18.14
C SER A 11 -11.43 2.41 17.60
N SER A 12 -11.60 3.06 16.46
CA SER A 12 -12.90 3.38 15.86
C SER A 12 -13.33 2.42 14.76
N LEU A 13 -12.39 1.68 14.17
CA LEU A 13 -12.61 0.84 12.99
C LEU A 13 -12.21 -0.61 13.27
N SER A 14 -12.90 -1.54 12.61
CA SER A 14 -12.59 -2.97 12.65
C SER A 14 -11.60 -3.42 11.57
N VAL A 15 -11.05 -2.48 10.79
CA VAL A 15 -10.10 -2.76 9.71
C VAL A 15 -8.67 -2.54 10.18
N PRO A 16 -7.69 -3.32 9.69
CA PRO A 16 -6.28 -3.12 10.02
C PRO A 16 -5.77 -1.74 9.58
N VAL A 17 -4.99 -1.09 10.43
CA VAL A 17 -4.34 0.19 10.13
C VAL A 17 -2.91 -0.06 9.68
N VAL A 18 -2.53 0.46 8.51
CA VAL A 18 -1.18 0.37 7.96
C VAL A 18 -0.60 1.77 7.82
N ILE A 19 0.63 1.97 8.30
CA ILE A 19 1.37 3.22 8.14
C ILE A 19 2.31 3.12 6.95
N LEU A 20 2.30 4.13 6.08
CA LEU A 20 3.33 4.34 5.07
C LEU A 20 4.21 5.51 5.51
N THR A 21 5.52 5.26 5.64
CA THR A 21 6.50 6.27 6.06
C THR A 21 7.87 5.98 5.45
N TYR A 22 8.73 6.99 5.38
CA TYR A 22 10.15 6.78 5.05
C TYR A 22 10.93 6.26 6.26
N TYR A 23 12.10 5.66 6.02
CA TYR A 23 12.90 5.06 7.09
C TYR A 23 13.53 6.08 8.03
N ASN A 24 13.87 7.28 7.55
CA ASN A 24 14.54 8.29 8.38
C ASN A 24 13.79 8.65 9.70
N PRO A 25 12.46 8.85 9.73
CA PRO A 25 11.73 9.01 10.99
C PRO A 25 11.85 7.81 11.95
N ILE A 26 11.80 6.59 11.40
CA ILE A 26 11.96 5.35 12.15
C ILE A 26 13.37 5.28 12.74
N PHE A 27 14.38 5.47 11.90
CA PHE A 27 15.78 5.45 12.29
C PHE A 27 16.10 6.45 13.42
N LYS A 28 15.59 7.69 13.32
CA LYS A 28 15.79 8.72 14.36
C LYS A 28 15.12 8.37 15.68
N MET A 29 14.00 7.64 15.66
CA MET A 29 13.32 7.19 16.86
C MET A 29 13.95 5.91 17.44
N GLY A 30 14.58 5.11 16.59
CA GLY A 30 15.05 3.75 16.82
C GLY A 30 13.98 2.71 16.50
N ASP A 31 14.36 1.69 15.73
CA ASP A 31 13.45 0.65 15.18
C ASP A 31 12.57 0.02 16.26
N GLU A 32 13.17 -0.46 17.33
CA GLU A 32 12.44 -1.14 18.41
C GLU A 32 11.42 -0.21 19.09
N ARG A 33 11.81 1.02 19.37
CA ARG A 33 10.94 2.01 20.02
C ARG A 33 9.78 2.39 19.12
N PHE A 34 10.06 2.63 17.83
CA PHE A 34 9.03 2.98 16.86
C PHE A 34 7.99 1.86 16.72
N LEU A 35 8.44 0.61 16.54
CA LEU A 35 7.57 -0.55 16.36
C LEU A 35 6.70 -0.82 17.60
N LYS A 36 7.25 -0.70 18.81
CA LYS A 36 6.46 -0.81 20.05
C LYS A 36 5.38 0.27 20.15
N LEU A 37 5.71 1.51 19.78
CA LEU A 37 4.73 2.59 19.78
C LEU A 37 3.66 2.39 18.71
N ALA A 38 4.05 1.95 17.52
CA ALA A 38 3.13 1.63 16.43
C ALA A 38 2.14 0.53 16.85
N LEU A 39 2.62 -0.57 17.42
CA LEU A 39 1.76 -1.64 17.94
C LEU A 39 0.79 -1.10 19.01
N LYS A 40 1.29 -0.31 19.96
CA LYS A 40 0.46 0.29 21.02
C LYS A 40 -0.64 1.20 20.46
N SER A 41 -0.39 1.81 19.30
CA SER A 41 -1.35 2.63 18.57
C SER A 41 -2.25 1.83 17.60
N GLY A 42 -2.33 0.51 17.74
CA GLY A 42 -3.19 -0.35 16.92
C GLY A 42 -2.75 -0.53 15.46
N VAL A 43 -1.49 -0.18 15.14
CA VAL A 43 -0.93 -0.37 13.80
C VAL A 43 -0.66 -1.86 13.55
N SER A 44 -1.17 -2.39 12.47
CA SER A 44 -1.02 -3.81 12.06
C SER A 44 0.14 -4.01 11.10
N GLY A 45 0.49 -3.02 10.29
CA GLY A 45 1.55 -3.15 9.29
C GLY A 45 2.21 -1.82 8.93
N ILE A 46 3.41 -1.90 8.35
CA ILE A 46 4.17 -0.72 7.96
C ILE A 46 4.78 -0.92 6.57
N VAL A 47 4.60 0.09 5.72
CA VAL A 47 5.23 0.23 4.42
C VAL A 47 6.37 1.23 4.54
N VAL A 48 7.61 0.81 4.22
CA VAL A 48 8.80 1.68 4.21
C VAL A 48 9.44 1.61 2.82
N PRO A 49 9.08 2.52 1.89
CA PRO A 49 9.48 2.42 0.49
C PRO A 49 10.99 2.48 0.24
N ASP A 50 11.72 3.15 1.12
CA ASP A 50 13.17 3.37 1.05
C ASP A 50 13.99 2.40 1.91
N LEU A 51 13.36 1.37 2.50
CA LEU A 51 14.04 0.31 3.26
C LEU A 51 13.83 -1.04 2.56
N PRO A 52 14.74 -1.46 1.67
CA PRO A 52 14.61 -2.74 0.97
C PRO A 52 14.87 -3.94 1.90
N PRO A 53 14.37 -5.16 1.53
CA PRO A 53 14.56 -6.36 2.35
C PRO A 53 16.02 -6.66 2.69
N GLU A 54 16.93 -6.35 1.78
CA GLU A 54 18.36 -6.59 1.91
C GLU A 54 19.00 -5.82 3.07
N GLU A 55 18.46 -4.64 3.40
CA GLU A 55 18.97 -3.74 4.44
C GLU A 55 18.13 -3.77 5.72
N SER A 56 16.99 -4.47 5.71
CA SER A 56 15.98 -4.41 6.77
C SER A 56 16.06 -5.54 7.81
N ALA A 57 17.15 -6.33 7.87
CA ALA A 57 17.21 -7.51 8.72
C ALA A 57 16.96 -7.22 10.21
N GLY A 58 17.55 -6.15 10.75
CA GLY A 58 17.34 -5.70 12.13
C GLY A 58 15.91 -5.24 12.36
N TYR A 59 15.41 -4.36 11.49
CA TYR A 59 14.04 -3.86 11.52
C TYR A 59 13.00 -4.99 11.47
N ARG A 60 13.15 -5.94 10.53
CA ARG A 60 12.25 -7.10 10.42
C ARG A 60 12.23 -7.97 11.67
N LYS A 61 13.38 -8.16 12.31
CA LYS A 61 13.46 -8.95 13.55
C LYS A 61 12.61 -8.30 14.66
N PHE A 62 12.66 -6.99 14.80
CA PHE A 62 11.83 -6.26 15.76
C PHE A 62 10.36 -6.28 15.35
N ALA A 63 10.03 -6.04 14.07
CA ALA A 63 8.66 -6.07 13.58
C ALA A 63 8.01 -7.45 13.82
N GLN A 64 8.73 -8.54 13.52
CA GLN A 64 8.26 -9.90 13.79
C GLN A 64 8.02 -10.16 15.28
N LYS A 65 8.91 -9.68 16.14
CA LYS A 65 8.77 -9.81 17.60
C LYS A 65 7.52 -9.10 18.12
N GLU A 66 7.24 -7.93 17.59
CA GLU A 66 6.08 -7.11 17.99
C GLU A 66 4.80 -7.51 17.23
N GLY A 67 4.84 -8.43 16.25
CA GLY A 67 3.67 -8.85 15.48
C GLY A 67 3.18 -7.81 14.46
N ILE A 68 4.08 -6.94 13.99
CA ILE A 68 3.77 -5.93 12.95
C ILE A 68 4.20 -6.46 11.58
N ASP A 69 3.30 -6.39 10.61
CA ASP A 69 3.58 -6.79 9.23
C ASP A 69 4.54 -5.82 8.53
N THR A 70 5.52 -6.38 7.83
CA THR A 70 6.48 -5.63 7.01
C THR A 70 6.10 -5.75 5.54
N ILE A 71 5.60 -4.66 4.96
CA ILE A 71 5.06 -4.61 3.60
C ILE A 71 6.13 -4.04 2.68
N TYR A 72 6.57 -4.84 1.71
CA TYR A 72 7.59 -4.44 0.74
C TYR A 72 7.01 -4.13 -0.63
N LEU A 73 7.80 -3.41 -1.43
CA LEU A 73 7.40 -2.96 -2.74
C LEU A 73 8.05 -3.80 -3.85
N ALA A 74 7.26 -4.08 -4.90
CA ALA A 74 7.75 -4.57 -6.17
C ALA A 74 7.41 -3.59 -7.30
N THR A 75 8.30 -3.44 -8.26
CA THR A 75 8.21 -2.53 -9.39
C THR A 75 8.52 -3.27 -10.69
N PRO A 76 8.26 -2.70 -11.87
CA PRO A 76 8.66 -3.32 -13.14
C PRO A 76 10.15 -3.63 -13.27
N SER A 77 11.02 -2.92 -12.55
CA SER A 77 12.48 -3.19 -12.53
C SER A 77 12.89 -4.32 -11.59
N THR A 78 11.95 -4.87 -10.82
CA THR A 78 12.24 -5.95 -9.87
C THR A 78 12.55 -7.24 -10.63
N THR A 79 13.80 -7.70 -10.57
CA THR A 79 14.20 -8.97 -11.20
C THR A 79 13.50 -10.17 -10.54
N PRO A 80 13.33 -11.31 -11.22
CA PRO A 80 12.69 -12.50 -10.65
C PRO A 80 13.32 -12.98 -9.34
N LYS A 81 14.64 -12.96 -9.26
CA LYS A 81 15.40 -13.33 -8.05
C LYS A 81 15.08 -12.38 -6.89
N ARG A 82 15.07 -11.07 -7.18
CA ARG A 82 14.74 -10.05 -6.16
C ARG A 82 13.29 -10.14 -5.73
N LEU A 83 12.36 -10.41 -6.66
CA LEU A 83 10.95 -10.61 -6.33
C LEU A 83 10.77 -11.77 -5.34
N SER A 84 11.45 -12.89 -5.55
CA SER A 84 11.42 -14.02 -4.60
C SER A 84 11.89 -13.62 -3.20
N ASN A 85 12.96 -12.84 -3.10
CA ASN A 85 13.46 -12.32 -1.82
C ASN A 85 12.45 -11.36 -1.17
N ILE A 86 11.85 -10.44 -1.95
CA ILE A 86 10.83 -9.53 -1.49
C ILE A 86 9.62 -10.29 -0.95
N VAL A 87 9.09 -11.25 -1.71
CA VAL A 87 7.94 -12.07 -1.32
C VAL A 87 8.21 -12.83 -0.02
N SER A 88 9.39 -13.45 0.12
CA SER A 88 9.75 -14.18 1.34
C SER A 88 9.92 -13.28 2.58
N ALA A 89 10.26 -12.01 2.38
CA ALA A 89 10.41 -11.03 3.44
C ALA A 89 9.11 -10.31 3.80
N THR A 90 8.15 -10.29 2.87
CA THR A 90 6.87 -9.59 3.02
C THR A 90 5.96 -10.34 3.99
N LYS A 91 5.30 -9.57 4.86
CA LYS A 91 4.17 -9.97 5.68
C LYS A 91 2.99 -9.05 5.36
N GLY A 92 1.77 -9.53 5.54
CA GLY A 92 0.56 -8.82 5.16
C GLY A 92 0.31 -8.90 3.64
N PHE A 93 0.84 -7.98 2.85
CA PHE A 93 0.66 -7.98 1.38
C PHE A 93 1.90 -7.43 0.65
N LEU A 94 2.05 -7.81 -0.62
CA LEU A 94 3.05 -7.23 -1.51
C LEU A 94 2.48 -5.95 -2.16
N TYR A 95 3.17 -4.83 -2.01
CA TYR A 95 2.76 -3.59 -2.65
C TYR A 95 3.38 -3.49 -4.06
N VAL A 96 2.57 -3.61 -5.11
CA VAL A 96 3.03 -3.47 -6.50
C VAL A 96 2.79 -2.05 -7.01
N VAL A 97 3.87 -1.40 -7.44
CA VAL A 97 3.85 -0.09 -8.12
C VAL A 97 4.15 -0.33 -9.60
N PRO A 98 3.13 -0.35 -10.49
CA PRO A 98 3.29 -0.85 -11.87
C PRO A 98 3.89 0.18 -12.83
N LEU A 99 4.64 1.20 -12.34
CA LEU A 99 5.13 2.32 -13.12
C LEU A 99 6.62 2.49 -13.22
N PHE A 100 7.07 2.89 -14.42
CA PHE A 100 8.31 3.64 -14.61
C PHE A 100 7.94 5.06 -15.01
N GLY A 101 8.34 6.07 -14.21
CA GLY A 101 8.41 7.49 -14.61
C GLY A 101 7.14 8.10 -15.23
N VAL A 102 7.11 9.41 -15.28
CA VAL A 102 5.94 10.24 -15.65
C VAL A 102 5.86 10.61 -17.14
N THR A 103 6.34 9.80 -18.06
CA THR A 103 6.37 10.23 -19.47
C THR A 103 5.95 9.14 -20.44
N GLY A 104 4.76 9.27 -21.02
CA GLY A 104 4.29 8.43 -22.13
C GLY A 104 2.78 8.48 -22.34
N ALA A 105 2.33 8.30 -23.57
CA ALA A 105 0.94 8.40 -23.98
C ALA A 105 0.02 7.48 -23.13
N ARG A 106 -1.10 8.02 -22.65
CA ARG A 106 -2.00 7.39 -21.67
C ARG A 106 -2.53 6.00 -22.06
N GLU A 107 -2.69 5.69 -23.33
CA GLU A 107 -3.20 4.38 -23.79
C GLU A 107 -2.14 3.27 -23.70
N SER A 108 -0.88 3.58 -24.00
CA SER A 108 0.22 2.62 -23.85
C SER A 108 0.54 2.31 -22.40
N PHE A 109 0.21 3.25 -21.51
CA PHE A 109 0.40 3.18 -20.06
C PHE A 109 -0.47 2.11 -19.38
N ASP A 110 -1.78 2.09 -19.67
CA ASP A 110 -2.73 1.15 -19.06
C ASP A 110 -2.39 -0.30 -19.45
N ALA A 111 -2.10 -0.56 -20.71
CA ALA A 111 -1.72 -1.88 -21.19
C ALA A 111 -0.40 -2.37 -20.57
N TYR A 112 0.59 -1.49 -20.41
CA TYR A 112 1.85 -1.81 -19.77
C TYR A 112 1.67 -2.17 -18.29
N SER A 113 0.93 -1.36 -17.55
CA SER A 113 0.67 -1.56 -16.12
C SER A 113 -0.06 -2.88 -15.86
N LYS A 114 -1.06 -3.20 -16.66
CA LYS A 114 -1.79 -4.48 -16.61
C LYS A 114 -0.87 -5.67 -16.84
N ARG A 115 0.01 -5.60 -17.83
CA ARG A 115 0.99 -6.66 -18.12
C ARG A 115 1.93 -6.86 -16.93
N VAL A 116 2.49 -5.78 -16.38
CA VAL A 116 3.39 -5.85 -15.22
C VAL A 116 2.70 -6.50 -14.02
N VAL A 117 1.47 -6.10 -13.71
CA VAL A 117 0.71 -6.68 -12.61
C VAL A 117 0.51 -8.18 -12.82
N ARG A 118 0.05 -8.59 -14.01
CA ARG A 118 -0.13 -10.01 -14.36
C ARG A 118 1.15 -10.82 -14.21
N GLU A 119 2.29 -10.28 -14.68
CA GLU A 119 3.59 -10.96 -14.58
C GLU A 119 4.06 -11.10 -13.13
N ILE A 120 3.85 -10.08 -12.29
CA ILE A 120 4.23 -10.13 -10.87
C ILE A 120 3.31 -11.11 -10.13
N VAL A 121 1.99 -11.01 -10.29
CA VAL A 121 1.01 -11.92 -9.67
C VAL A 121 1.32 -13.38 -10.01
N GLY A 122 1.55 -13.68 -11.29
CA GLY A 122 1.90 -15.04 -11.72
C GLY A 122 3.19 -15.59 -11.11
N LYS A 123 4.13 -14.73 -10.72
CA LYS A 123 5.39 -15.13 -10.06
C LYS A 123 5.29 -15.20 -8.53
N VAL A 124 4.35 -14.47 -7.94
CA VAL A 124 4.09 -14.50 -6.49
C VAL A 124 3.43 -15.81 -6.07
N ASP A 125 2.66 -16.42 -6.99
CA ASP A 125 2.08 -17.77 -6.82
C ASP A 125 1.28 -17.90 -5.52
N SER A 126 0.40 -16.93 -5.25
CA SER A 126 -0.49 -16.88 -4.07
C SER A 126 0.20 -17.00 -2.70
N LYS A 127 1.52 -16.79 -2.62
CA LYS A 127 2.28 -16.86 -1.37
C LYS A 127 2.00 -15.69 -0.43
N VAL A 128 1.62 -14.56 -1.00
CA VAL A 128 1.27 -13.32 -0.30
C VAL A 128 0.26 -12.54 -1.14
N PRO A 129 -0.78 -11.92 -0.53
CA PRO A 129 -1.72 -11.09 -1.27
C PRO A 129 -1.00 -9.94 -2.00
N VAL A 130 -1.50 -9.59 -3.19
CA VAL A 130 -0.93 -8.52 -4.01
C VAL A 130 -1.86 -7.31 -4.03
N ALA A 131 -1.36 -6.18 -3.55
CA ALA A 131 -2.04 -4.89 -3.61
C ALA A 131 -1.37 -3.98 -4.64
N VAL A 132 -2.15 -3.46 -5.59
CA VAL A 132 -1.65 -2.57 -6.65
C VAL A 132 -1.97 -1.12 -6.32
N GLY A 133 -0.96 -0.27 -6.30
CA GLY A 133 -1.15 1.16 -6.01
C GLY A 133 -0.37 2.03 -6.97
N PHE A 134 -1.10 2.82 -7.74
CA PHE A 134 -0.69 4.03 -8.45
C PHE A 134 -1.76 4.47 -9.46
N GLY A 135 -2.14 5.76 -9.43
CA GLY A 135 -3.02 6.36 -10.44
C GLY A 135 -4.48 5.90 -10.42
N ILE A 136 -4.87 5.09 -9.42
CA ILE A 136 -6.23 4.56 -9.29
C ILE A 136 -7.15 5.67 -8.79
N SER A 137 -8.21 5.95 -9.58
CA SER A 137 -9.16 7.02 -9.28
C SER A 137 -10.60 6.70 -9.68
N LYS A 138 -10.84 5.54 -10.31
CA LYS A 138 -12.15 5.10 -10.81
C LYS A 138 -12.32 3.59 -10.60
N ALA A 139 -13.56 3.13 -10.49
CA ALA A 139 -13.92 1.74 -10.40
C ALA A 139 -13.36 0.88 -11.56
N GLU A 140 -13.31 1.45 -12.78
CA GLU A 140 -12.72 0.78 -13.95
C GLU A 140 -11.24 0.44 -13.76
N HIS A 141 -10.48 1.31 -13.07
CA HIS A 141 -9.07 1.04 -12.77
C HIS A 141 -8.95 -0.11 -11.78
N VAL A 142 -9.81 -0.16 -10.75
CA VAL A 142 -9.87 -1.27 -9.79
C VAL A 142 -10.13 -2.58 -10.53
N ARG A 143 -11.21 -2.64 -11.33
CA ARG A 143 -11.57 -3.82 -12.12
C ARG A 143 -10.41 -4.27 -13.01
N SER A 144 -9.75 -3.32 -13.67
CA SER A 144 -8.68 -3.63 -14.60
C SER A 144 -7.48 -4.33 -13.95
N PHE A 145 -7.18 -4.07 -12.68
CA PHE A 145 -6.11 -4.75 -11.94
C PHE A 145 -6.58 -6.06 -11.29
N VAL A 146 -7.80 -6.10 -10.78
CA VAL A 146 -8.42 -7.34 -10.29
C VAL A 146 -8.49 -8.39 -11.39
N ASP A 147 -8.85 -8.00 -12.62
CA ASP A 147 -8.86 -8.90 -13.81
C ASP A 147 -7.44 -9.41 -14.17
N GLN A 148 -6.38 -8.79 -13.66
CA GLN A 148 -5.01 -9.30 -13.80
C GLN A 148 -4.55 -10.15 -12.60
N GLY A 149 -5.45 -10.42 -11.65
CA GLY A 149 -5.20 -11.27 -10.49
C GLY A 149 -4.71 -10.52 -9.25
N ALA A 150 -4.80 -9.19 -9.20
CA ALA A 150 -4.52 -8.45 -7.98
C ALA A 150 -5.62 -8.70 -6.93
N ASP A 151 -5.24 -8.93 -5.67
CA ASP A 151 -6.17 -9.17 -4.57
C ASP A 151 -6.80 -7.86 -4.06
N SER A 152 -6.10 -6.74 -4.22
CA SER A 152 -6.55 -5.43 -3.78
C SER A 152 -5.89 -4.28 -4.52
N VAL A 153 -6.39 -3.06 -4.28
CA VAL A 153 -5.81 -1.82 -4.81
C VAL A 153 -5.58 -0.81 -3.70
N ILE A 154 -4.60 0.07 -3.90
CA ILE A 154 -4.26 1.15 -2.98
C ILE A 154 -4.59 2.48 -3.66
N VAL A 155 -5.46 3.26 -3.04
CA VAL A 155 -5.94 4.55 -3.55
C VAL A 155 -5.43 5.66 -2.65
N GLY A 156 -4.64 6.57 -3.20
CA GLY A 156 -4.07 7.71 -2.47
C GLY A 156 -4.45 9.04 -3.12
N SER A 157 -3.88 9.33 -4.28
CA SER A 157 -3.99 10.65 -4.94
C SER A 157 -5.42 11.09 -5.25
N ALA A 158 -6.34 10.17 -5.51
CA ALA A 158 -7.75 10.51 -5.73
C ALA A 158 -8.40 11.06 -4.44
N ILE A 159 -8.10 10.43 -3.30
CA ILE A 159 -8.56 10.88 -1.98
C ILE A 159 -7.99 12.28 -1.68
N VAL A 160 -6.67 12.46 -1.83
CA VAL A 160 -6.01 13.76 -1.60
C VAL A 160 -6.63 14.86 -2.47
N LYS A 161 -6.86 14.60 -3.76
CA LYS A 161 -7.52 15.57 -4.66
C LYS A 161 -8.95 15.91 -4.23
N THR A 162 -9.69 14.96 -3.69
CA THR A 162 -11.04 15.24 -3.16
C THR A 162 -10.97 16.13 -1.93
N VAL A 163 -10.00 15.91 -1.04
CA VAL A 163 -9.73 16.79 0.10
C VAL A 163 -9.34 18.19 -0.37
N GLU A 164 -8.37 18.32 -1.28
CA GLU A 164 -7.89 19.61 -1.80
C GLU A 164 -8.99 20.46 -2.41
N ARG A 165 -9.93 19.84 -3.13
CA ARG A 165 -11.05 20.56 -3.76
C ARG A 165 -12.08 21.07 -2.77
N ASN A 166 -12.16 20.51 -1.57
CA ASN A 166 -13.21 20.77 -0.60
C ASN A 166 -12.66 21.28 0.76
N LEU A 167 -11.46 21.88 0.80
CA LEU A 167 -10.83 22.36 2.05
C LEU A 167 -11.70 23.32 2.86
N ASN A 168 -12.58 24.07 2.20
CA ASN A 168 -13.47 25.06 2.82
C ASN A 168 -14.89 24.53 3.10
N ASP A 169 -15.19 23.29 2.73
CA ASP A 169 -16.51 22.68 2.90
C ASP A 169 -16.34 21.22 3.38
N ARG A 170 -16.38 21.06 4.70
CA ARG A 170 -16.15 19.76 5.34
C ARG A 170 -17.27 18.75 5.06
N GLU A 171 -18.53 19.18 5.03
CA GLU A 171 -19.65 18.27 4.77
C GLU A 171 -19.56 17.71 3.36
N LYS A 172 -19.43 18.58 2.37
CA LYS A 172 -19.22 18.18 0.97
C LYS A 172 -18.00 17.30 0.79
N MET A 173 -16.89 17.61 1.48
CA MET A 173 -15.68 16.78 1.45
C MET A 173 -15.94 15.36 1.92
N LEU A 174 -16.67 15.19 3.02
CA LEU A 174 -16.99 13.87 3.57
C LEU A 174 -17.93 13.10 2.65
N ASP A 175 -18.96 13.74 2.10
CA ASP A 175 -19.89 13.14 1.15
C ASP A 175 -19.19 12.66 -0.12
N GLU A 176 -18.30 13.48 -0.69
CA GLU A 176 -17.52 13.10 -1.88
C GLU A 176 -16.53 11.97 -1.58
N LEU A 177 -15.90 11.95 -0.40
CA LEU A 177 -15.02 10.86 0.02
C LEU A 177 -15.78 9.55 0.23
N GLU A 178 -16.96 9.61 0.84
CA GLU A 178 -17.82 8.44 1.03
C GLU A 178 -18.30 7.90 -0.33
N GLY A 179 -18.74 8.76 -1.24
CA GLY A 179 -19.12 8.40 -2.60
C GLY A 179 -17.98 7.72 -3.35
N LEU A 180 -16.78 8.32 -3.33
CA LEU A 180 -15.58 7.74 -3.93
C LEU A 180 -15.25 6.36 -3.34
N ALA A 181 -15.32 6.21 -2.03
CA ALA A 181 -15.03 4.93 -1.37
C ALA A 181 -16.06 3.86 -1.77
N LYS A 182 -17.35 4.19 -1.85
CA LYS A 182 -18.42 3.29 -2.30
C LYS A 182 -18.21 2.86 -3.74
N ASP A 183 -17.90 3.80 -4.63
CA ASP A 183 -17.67 3.51 -6.05
C ASP A 183 -16.48 2.56 -6.24
N LEU A 184 -15.36 2.82 -5.57
CA LEU A 184 -14.16 2.01 -5.66
C LEU A 184 -14.32 0.61 -5.03
N SER A 185 -15.10 0.49 -3.95
CA SER A 185 -15.37 -0.78 -3.26
C SER A 185 -16.50 -1.60 -3.88
N SER A 186 -17.22 -1.05 -4.85
CA SER A 186 -18.31 -1.76 -5.56
C SER A 186 -17.84 -2.99 -6.35
N ILE A 187 -16.54 -3.04 -6.66
CA ILE A 187 -15.90 -4.14 -7.37
C ILE A 187 -15.42 -5.15 -6.32
N ARG A 188 -16.20 -6.22 -6.17
CA ARG A 188 -15.81 -7.37 -5.33
C ARG A 188 -14.89 -8.29 -6.12
N THR A 189 -13.79 -8.72 -5.51
CA THR A 189 -13.05 -9.91 -5.92
C THR A 189 -13.94 -11.12 -5.65
N SER A 190 -14.19 -11.91 -6.69
CA SER A 190 -14.97 -13.16 -6.60
C SER A 190 -14.15 -14.21 -5.89
#